data_b8243726cd935d23eaa1a386b275539a
#
_entry.id   b8243726cd935d23eaa1a386b275539a
#
_cell.length_a   1.000
_cell.length_b   1.000
_cell.length_c   1.000
_cell.angle_alpha   90.00
_cell.angle_beta   90.00
_cell.angle_gamma   90.00
#
_symmetry.space_group_name_H-M   'P 1'
#
loop_
_entity.id
_entity.type
_entity.pdbx_description
1 polymer ?
#
loop_
_entity_poly.entity_id
_entity_poly.type
_entity_poly.pdbx_seq_one_letter_code
_entity_poly.pdbx_strand_id
1 'polypeptide(L)'
;GLVKATSGTIYFNGMDIYDKDFDMKMLRSKVGLVFQYPEHQLFETDIFKDVCFGPKNLGLPKMEVELRAFEALRLVGLDENLYYQSPFDLSGGQKRRVAIAGVLAMRPDVLILDEPTAGLDPKGRDEILDSIKDLKEKTGITVILVSHSMEDVAKYVNRIMVMNDGVLMYDDTPKHIFAGYR
;
A
#
# COMPACT_ATOMS: atom_id res chain seq x y z
N GLY A 1 8.21 -8.80 -7.80
CA GLY A 1 8.20 -9.90 -8.60
C GLY A 1 7.53 -9.96 -9.96
N LEU A 2 7.11 -8.83 -10.57
CA LEU A 2 6.57 -8.84 -11.95
C LEU A 2 7.68 -8.83 -13.00
N VAL A 3 8.77 -8.14 -12.70
CA VAL A 3 9.93 -8.01 -13.60
C VAL A 3 11.17 -8.49 -12.85
N LYS A 4 12.03 -9.26 -13.54
CA LYS A 4 13.32 -9.67 -12.98
C LYS A 4 14.30 -8.50 -13.03
N ALA A 5 15.18 -8.41 -12.02
CA ALA A 5 16.31 -7.50 -12.07
C ALA A 5 17.28 -7.92 -13.20
N THR A 6 17.87 -6.94 -13.88
CA THR A 6 18.87 -7.18 -14.93
C THR A 6 20.16 -7.75 -14.33
N SER A 7 20.52 -7.30 -13.14
CA SER A 7 21.67 -7.75 -12.35
C SER A 7 21.45 -7.47 -10.87
N GLY A 8 22.31 -8.01 -10.01
CA GLY A 8 22.24 -7.84 -8.57
C GLY A 8 21.28 -8.83 -7.91
N THR A 9 21.13 -8.71 -6.59
CA THR A 9 20.35 -9.61 -5.75
C THR A 9 19.38 -8.81 -4.90
N ILE A 10 18.18 -9.34 -4.73
CA ILE A 10 17.17 -8.78 -3.84
C ILE A 10 16.91 -9.78 -2.71
N TYR A 11 17.04 -9.32 -1.48
CA TYR A 11 16.79 -10.14 -0.31
C TYR A 11 15.47 -9.77 0.36
N PHE A 12 14.70 -10.79 0.75
CA PHE A 12 13.55 -10.65 1.61
C PHE A 12 13.77 -11.52 2.86
N ASN A 13 13.81 -10.91 4.05
CA ASN A 13 14.13 -11.59 5.31
C ASN A 13 15.40 -12.44 5.23
N GLY A 14 16.46 -11.91 4.57
CA GLY A 14 17.75 -12.58 4.42
C GLY A 14 17.82 -13.68 3.35
N MET A 15 16.72 -13.97 2.66
CA MET A 15 16.66 -14.95 1.56
C MET A 15 16.68 -14.24 0.20
N ASP A 16 17.48 -14.77 -0.73
CA ASP A 16 17.51 -14.29 -2.12
C ASP A 16 16.18 -14.66 -2.82
N ILE A 17 15.44 -13.67 -3.31
CA ILE A 17 14.17 -13.92 -4.01
C ILE A 17 14.31 -14.63 -5.36
N TYR A 18 15.54 -14.75 -5.88
CA TYR A 18 15.85 -15.45 -7.12
C TYR A 18 16.34 -16.89 -6.90
N ASP A 19 16.46 -17.31 -5.65
CA ASP A 19 16.81 -18.68 -5.32
C ASP A 19 15.75 -19.66 -5.82
N LYS A 20 16.15 -20.86 -6.27
CA LYS A 20 15.24 -21.85 -6.85
C LYS A 20 14.17 -22.33 -5.85
N ASP A 21 14.53 -22.35 -4.57
CA ASP A 21 13.67 -22.81 -3.50
C ASP A 21 12.89 -21.66 -2.82
N PHE A 22 13.00 -20.42 -3.35
CA PHE A 22 12.30 -19.27 -2.78
C PHE A 22 10.81 -19.28 -3.13
N ASP A 23 9.95 -19.18 -2.11
CA ASP A 23 8.50 -19.13 -2.29
C ASP A 23 8.01 -17.72 -2.70
N MET A 24 7.88 -17.50 -4.00
CA MET A 24 7.32 -16.26 -4.56
C MET A 24 5.85 -16.00 -4.18
N LYS A 25 5.07 -17.05 -3.88
CA LYS A 25 3.69 -16.90 -3.43
C LYS A 25 3.67 -16.30 -2.02
N MET A 26 4.54 -16.79 -1.17
CA MET A 26 4.73 -16.23 0.19
C MET A 26 5.15 -14.75 0.10
N LEU A 27 6.15 -14.40 -0.73
CA LEU A 27 6.57 -13.00 -0.92
C LEU A 27 5.40 -12.10 -1.30
N ARG A 28 4.59 -12.52 -2.28
CA ARG A 28 3.44 -11.74 -2.75
C ARG A 28 2.33 -11.60 -1.70
N SER A 29 2.25 -12.51 -0.76
CA SER A 29 1.31 -12.39 0.38
C SER A 29 1.83 -11.44 1.45
N LYS A 30 3.16 -11.28 1.56
CA LYS A 30 3.84 -10.49 2.59
C LYS A 30 4.17 -9.07 2.18
N VAL A 31 4.27 -8.81 0.87
CA VAL A 31 4.54 -7.49 0.31
C VAL A 31 3.34 -7.05 -0.51
N GLY A 32 2.54 -6.16 0.06
CA GLY A 32 1.40 -5.54 -0.61
C GLY A 32 1.84 -4.35 -1.45
N LEU A 33 1.30 -4.24 -2.66
CA LEU A 33 1.56 -3.14 -3.57
C LEU A 33 0.25 -2.50 -4.00
N VAL A 34 0.14 -1.19 -3.78
CA VAL A 34 -0.96 -0.34 -4.27
C VAL A 34 -0.39 0.56 -5.36
N PHE A 35 -0.85 0.37 -6.58
CA PHE A 35 -0.39 1.14 -7.74
C PHE A 35 -0.99 2.55 -7.76
N GLN A 36 -0.41 3.42 -8.58
CA GLN A 36 -0.97 4.72 -8.89
C GLN A 36 -2.39 4.57 -9.47
N TYR A 37 -3.33 5.41 -9.04
CA TYR A 37 -4.78 5.32 -9.37
C TYR A 37 -5.39 3.94 -9.04
N PRO A 38 -5.26 3.47 -7.80
CA PRO A 38 -5.68 2.13 -7.42
C PRO A 38 -7.20 1.91 -7.55
N GLU A 39 -7.98 2.99 -7.59
CA GLU A 39 -9.41 2.99 -7.83
C GLU A 39 -9.83 2.37 -9.18
N HIS A 40 -8.93 2.33 -10.14
CA HIS A 40 -9.17 1.67 -11.43
C HIS A 40 -9.06 0.13 -11.35
N GLN A 41 -8.62 -0.40 -10.22
CA GLN A 41 -8.47 -1.84 -10.00
C GLN A 41 -9.71 -2.49 -9.37
N LEU A 42 -10.72 -1.67 -8.99
CA LEU A 42 -11.97 -2.17 -8.42
C LEU A 42 -12.86 -2.72 -9.55
N PHE A 43 -13.32 -3.96 -9.39
CA PHE A 43 -14.03 -4.68 -10.46
C PHE A 43 -15.24 -5.49 -9.98
N GLU A 44 -15.39 -5.71 -8.67
CA GLU A 44 -16.48 -6.49 -8.11
C GLU A 44 -17.80 -5.69 -8.04
N THR A 45 -18.90 -6.40 -7.83
CA THR A 45 -20.25 -5.83 -7.75
C THR A 45 -20.47 -4.96 -6.52
N ASP A 46 -19.76 -5.26 -5.44
CA ASP A 46 -19.79 -4.51 -4.19
C ASP A 46 -18.41 -4.46 -3.55
N ILE A 47 -18.23 -3.45 -2.69
CA ILE A 47 -16.97 -3.15 -2.02
C ILE A 47 -16.47 -4.31 -1.17
N PHE A 48 -17.37 -4.95 -0.41
CA PHE A 48 -16.98 -6.03 0.47
C PHE A 48 -16.40 -7.23 -0.30
N LYS A 49 -17.02 -7.58 -1.42
CA LYS A 49 -16.51 -8.65 -2.31
C LYS A 49 -15.16 -8.29 -2.91
N ASP A 50 -14.97 -7.03 -3.31
CA ASP A 50 -13.71 -6.55 -3.87
C ASP A 50 -12.57 -6.75 -2.87
N VAL A 51 -12.78 -6.35 -1.61
CA VAL A 51 -11.79 -6.53 -0.53
C VAL A 51 -11.57 -8.00 -0.17
N CYS A 52 -12.58 -8.85 -0.31
CA CYS A 52 -12.47 -10.30 -0.10
C CYS A 52 -11.60 -11.01 -1.16
N PHE A 53 -11.38 -10.40 -2.32
CA PHE A 53 -10.70 -11.05 -3.46
C PHE A 53 -9.28 -11.50 -3.13
N GLY A 54 -8.45 -10.61 -2.51
CA GLY A 54 -7.09 -10.95 -2.11
C GLY A 54 -7.00 -12.14 -1.16
N PRO A 55 -7.65 -12.09 0.00
CA PRO A 55 -7.68 -13.22 0.96
C PRO A 55 -8.22 -14.53 0.37
N LYS A 56 -9.23 -14.43 -0.50
CA LYS A 56 -9.78 -15.60 -1.21
C LYS A 56 -8.73 -16.27 -2.11
N ASN A 57 -7.93 -15.48 -2.81
CA ASN A 57 -6.85 -15.99 -3.66
C ASN A 57 -5.70 -16.62 -2.86
N LEU A 58 -5.55 -16.27 -1.57
CA LEU A 58 -4.63 -16.94 -0.66
C LEU A 58 -5.13 -18.34 -0.25
N GLY A 59 -6.36 -18.71 -0.61
CA GLY A 59 -6.97 -20.00 -0.27
C GLY A 59 -7.48 -20.08 1.17
N LEU A 60 -7.79 -18.94 1.79
CA LEU A 60 -8.29 -18.89 3.16
C LEU A 60 -9.75 -19.38 3.25
N PRO A 61 -10.16 -19.95 4.41
CA PRO A 61 -11.56 -20.30 4.65
C PRO A 61 -12.46 -19.06 4.58
N LYS A 62 -13.72 -19.25 4.14
CA LYS A 62 -14.68 -18.16 3.94
C LYS A 62 -14.81 -17.23 5.15
N MET A 63 -14.90 -17.77 6.36
CA MET A 63 -15.03 -16.98 7.59
C MET A 63 -13.81 -16.08 7.81
N GLU A 64 -12.59 -16.58 7.55
CA GLU A 64 -11.35 -15.80 7.68
C GLU A 64 -11.26 -14.72 6.60
N VAL A 65 -11.69 -15.00 5.38
CA VAL A 65 -11.78 -14.02 4.28
C VAL A 65 -12.68 -12.86 4.67
N GLU A 66 -13.88 -13.15 5.16
CA GLU A 66 -14.86 -12.14 5.56
C GLU A 66 -14.37 -11.31 6.75
N LEU A 67 -13.77 -11.96 7.76
CA LEU A 67 -13.19 -11.27 8.93
C LEU A 67 -12.12 -10.29 8.51
N ARG A 68 -11.16 -10.71 7.69
CA ARG A 68 -10.06 -9.86 7.21
C ARG A 68 -10.56 -8.69 6.35
N ALA A 69 -11.59 -8.90 5.54
CA ALA A 69 -12.19 -7.84 4.75
C ALA A 69 -12.85 -6.79 5.64
N PHE A 70 -13.62 -7.19 6.66
CA PHE A 70 -14.20 -6.27 7.64
C PHE A 70 -13.13 -5.47 8.39
N GLU A 71 -12.10 -6.14 8.90
CA GLU A 71 -11.01 -5.49 9.61
C GLU A 71 -10.30 -4.46 8.72
N ALA A 72 -10.00 -4.82 7.48
CA ALA A 72 -9.32 -3.95 6.54
C ALA A 72 -10.15 -2.70 6.19
N LEU A 73 -11.45 -2.86 5.94
CA LEU A 73 -12.35 -1.74 5.67
C LEU A 73 -12.48 -0.78 6.85
N ARG A 74 -12.52 -1.31 8.08
CA ARG A 74 -12.52 -0.50 9.30
C ARG A 74 -11.19 0.24 9.49
N LEU A 75 -10.07 -0.40 9.20
CA LEU A 75 -8.72 0.20 9.31
C LEU A 75 -8.56 1.41 8.41
N VAL A 76 -9.12 1.38 7.20
CA VAL A 76 -9.08 2.52 6.27
C VAL A 76 -10.18 3.56 6.55
N GLY A 77 -11.00 3.37 7.57
CA GLY A 77 -12.03 4.31 7.98
C GLY A 77 -13.18 4.47 6.99
N LEU A 78 -13.55 3.41 6.29
CA LEU A 78 -14.73 3.41 5.43
C LEU A 78 -15.98 3.16 6.26
N ASP A 79 -17.08 3.91 5.98
CA ASP A 79 -18.37 3.74 6.65
C ASP A 79 -18.98 2.37 6.32
N GLU A 80 -19.46 1.64 7.34
CA GLU A 80 -20.03 0.30 7.20
C GLU A 80 -21.27 0.27 6.29
N ASN A 81 -22.01 1.38 6.20
CA ASN A 81 -23.15 1.51 5.30
C ASN A 81 -22.77 1.42 3.81
N LEU A 82 -21.49 1.61 3.48
CA LEU A 82 -20.98 1.56 2.11
C LEU A 82 -20.54 0.16 1.68
N TYR A 83 -20.31 -0.77 2.60
CA TYR A 83 -19.65 -2.05 2.31
C TYR A 83 -20.32 -2.87 1.22
N TYR A 84 -21.64 -2.81 1.12
CA TYR A 84 -22.44 -3.56 0.14
C TYR A 84 -22.90 -2.71 -1.05
N GLN A 85 -22.36 -1.48 -1.17
CA GLN A 85 -22.63 -0.63 -2.32
C GLN A 85 -21.62 -0.91 -3.45
N SER A 86 -21.99 -0.47 -4.66
CA SER A 86 -21.10 -0.55 -5.82
C SER A 86 -19.88 0.35 -5.61
N PRO A 87 -18.65 -0.14 -5.91
CA PRO A 87 -17.47 0.72 -5.90
C PRO A 87 -17.59 1.93 -6.82
N PHE A 88 -18.40 1.85 -7.87
CA PHE A 88 -18.56 2.91 -8.85
C PHE A 88 -19.32 4.13 -8.30
N ASP A 89 -20.11 3.96 -7.23
CA ASP A 89 -20.88 5.02 -6.60
C ASP A 89 -20.06 5.83 -5.57
N LEU A 90 -18.81 5.42 -5.29
CA LEU A 90 -17.94 6.06 -4.34
C LEU A 90 -17.21 7.27 -4.90
N SER A 91 -16.83 8.22 -4.02
CA SER A 91 -15.86 9.28 -4.34
C SER A 91 -14.47 8.67 -4.64
N GLY A 92 -13.61 9.43 -5.35
CA GLY A 92 -12.25 8.98 -5.66
C GLY A 92 -11.45 8.61 -4.40
N GLY A 93 -11.55 9.40 -3.33
CA GLY A 93 -10.90 9.11 -2.05
C GLY A 93 -11.43 7.84 -1.38
N GLN A 94 -12.74 7.61 -1.42
CA GLN A 94 -13.35 6.38 -0.91
C GLN A 94 -12.92 5.15 -1.72
N LYS A 95 -12.93 5.22 -3.06
CA LYS A 95 -12.42 4.15 -3.94
C LYS A 95 -10.97 3.79 -3.60
N ARG A 96 -10.13 4.80 -3.37
CA ARG A 96 -8.73 4.61 -3.00
C ARG A 96 -8.58 3.90 -1.67
N ARG A 97 -9.38 4.26 -0.66
CA ARG A 97 -9.42 3.54 0.63
C ARG A 97 -9.83 2.08 0.45
N VAL A 98 -10.81 1.79 -0.39
CA VAL A 98 -11.22 0.41 -0.71
C VAL A 98 -10.08 -0.38 -1.35
N ALA A 99 -9.37 0.19 -2.31
CA ALA A 99 -8.24 -0.47 -2.95
C ALA A 99 -7.09 -0.76 -1.96
N ILE A 100 -6.80 0.19 -1.06
CA ILE A 100 -5.84 -0.04 0.03
C ILE A 100 -6.34 -1.16 0.96
N ALA A 101 -7.62 -1.17 1.33
CA ALA A 101 -8.21 -2.23 2.15
C ALA A 101 -8.09 -3.62 1.50
N GLY A 102 -8.27 -3.72 0.18
CA GLY A 102 -8.10 -4.97 -0.57
C GLY A 102 -6.69 -5.57 -0.42
N VAL A 103 -5.67 -4.72 -0.40
CA VAL A 103 -4.28 -5.14 -0.14
C VAL A 103 -4.06 -5.49 1.32
N LEU A 104 -4.58 -4.67 2.25
CA LEU A 104 -4.43 -4.88 3.70
C LEU A 104 -5.13 -6.15 4.19
N ALA A 105 -6.23 -6.56 3.55
CA ALA A 105 -6.95 -7.78 3.89
C ALA A 105 -6.09 -9.05 3.74
N MET A 106 -5.03 -8.99 2.94
CA MET A 106 -4.03 -10.07 2.85
C MET A 106 -3.08 -10.11 4.05
N ARG A 107 -3.11 -9.11 4.94
CA ARG A 107 -2.22 -8.92 6.09
C ARG A 107 -0.74 -8.94 5.70
N PRO A 108 -0.30 -8.04 4.81
CA PRO A 108 1.10 -7.96 4.42
C PRO A 108 1.97 -7.43 5.56
N ASP A 109 3.27 -7.77 5.55
CA ASP A 109 4.26 -7.22 6.47
C ASP A 109 4.79 -5.85 5.99
N VAL A 110 4.76 -5.65 4.66
CA VAL A 110 5.20 -4.43 3.98
C VAL A 110 4.10 -3.94 3.04
N LEU A 111 3.76 -2.66 3.12
CA LEU A 111 2.82 -1.99 2.22
C LEU A 111 3.58 -0.96 1.38
N ILE A 112 3.61 -1.17 0.08
CA ILE A 112 4.20 -0.24 -0.90
C ILE A 112 3.06 0.56 -1.53
N LEU A 113 3.15 1.88 -1.46
CA LEU A 113 2.16 2.81 -2.02
C LEU A 113 2.84 3.65 -3.10
N ASP A 114 2.44 3.48 -4.34
CA ASP A 114 2.97 4.22 -5.47
C ASP A 114 2.05 5.40 -5.79
N GLU A 115 2.54 6.62 -5.50
CA GLU A 115 1.82 7.89 -5.69
C GLU A 115 0.38 7.87 -5.15
N PRO A 116 0.15 7.49 -3.87
CA PRO A 116 -1.21 7.27 -3.34
C PRO A 116 -2.07 8.53 -3.30
N THR A 117 -1.47 9.70 -3.46
CA THR A 117 -2.16 11.00 -3.43
C THR A 117 -2.35 11.62 -4.82
N ALA A 118 -1.90 10.95 -5.90
CA ALA A 118 -2.00 11.45 -7.25
C ALA A 118 -3.46 11.77 -7.64
N GLY A 119 -3.69 12.97 -8.18
CA GLY A 119 -5.00 13.42 -8.64
C GLY A 119 -6.00 13.79 -7.55
N LEU A 120 -5.60 13.80 -6.28
CA LEU A 120 -6.44 14.30 -5.18
C LEU A 120 -6.21 15.79 -4.96
N ASP A 121 -7.27 16.47 -4.48
CA ASP A 121 -7.17 17.81 -3.95
C ASP A 121 -6.36 17.83 -2.63
N PRO A 122 -5.89 18.98 -2.13
CA PRO A 122 -5.06 19.06 -0.93
C PRO A 122 -5.68 18.40 0.30
N LYS A 123 -7.00 18.54 0.48
CA LYS A 123 -7.72 17.95 1.60
C LYS A 123 -7.75 16.41 1.49
N GLY A 124 -8.07 15.88 0.33
CA GLY A 124 -8.08 14.44 0.08
C GLY A 124 -6.70 13.80 0.23
N ARG A 125 -5.63 14.54 -0.13
CA ARG A 125 -4.24 14.11 0.09
C ARG A 125 -3.94 13.94 1.58
N ASP A 126 -4.19 14.98 2.38
CA ASP A 126 -3.97 14.91 3.82
C ASP A 126 -4.79 13.78 4.46
N GLU A 127 -6.06 13.63 4.10
CA GLU A 127 -6.92 12.55 4.62
C GLU A 127 -6.36 11.15 4.33
N ILE A 128 -5.84 10.91 3.14
CA ILE A 128 -5.24 9.61 2.78
C ILE A 128 -3.94 9.38 3.53
N LEU A 129 -3.05 10.37 3.60
CA LEU A 129 -1.76 10.24 4.27
C LEU A 129 -1.91 10.11 5.80
N ASP A 130 -2.82 10.85 6.41
CA ASP A 130 -3.16 10.68 7.83
C ASP A 130 -3.74 9.28 8.10
N SER A 131 -4.60 8.77 7.22
CA SER A 131 -5.13 7.41 7.31
C SER A 131 -4.03 6.34 7.24
N ILE A 132 -3.04 6.52 6.37
CA ILE A 132 -1.87 5.62 6.24
C ILE A 132 -0.99 5.69 7.48
N LYS A 133 -0.79 6.88 8.03
CA LYS A 133 -0.04 7.08 9.28
C LYS A 133 -0.72 6.37 10.44
N ASP A 134 -2.01 6.57 10.62
CA ASP A 134 -2.82 5.92 11.64
C ASP A 134 -2.78 4.39 11.51
N LEU A 135 -2.88 3.90 10.27
CA LEU A 135 -2.75 2.48 9.97
C LEU A 135 -1.40 1.92 10.43
N LYS A 136 -0.30 2.60 10.07
CA LYS A 136 1.05 2.20 10.49
C LYS A 136 1.19 2.17 12.00
N GLU A 137 0.66 3.17 12.70
CA GLU A 137 0.71 3.24 14.17
C GLU A 137 -0.10 2.12 14.84
N LYS A 138 -1.27 1.79 14.29
CA LYS A 138 -2.14 0.73 14.82
C LYS A 138 -1.65 -0.68 14.56
N THR A 139 -1.01 -0.91 13.41
CA THR A 139 -0.66 -2.28 12.96
C THR A 139 0.82 -2.59 13.05
N GLY A 140 1.69 -1.57 13.14
CA GLY A 140 3.15 -1.75 13.08
C GLY A 140 3.68 -2.14 11.70
N ILE A 141 2.85 -2.09 10.64
CA ILE A 141 3.25 -2.44 9.29
C ILE A 141 4.37 -1.52 8.77
N THR A 142 5.30 -2.06 8.00
CA THR A 142 6.27 -1.26 7.28
C THR A 142 5.62 -0.62 6.06
N VAL A 143 5.67 0.71 5.95
CA VAL A 143 5.13 1.44 4.79
C VAL A 143 6.26 2.03 3.97
N ILE A 144 6.25 1.76 2.67
CA ILE A 144 7.11 2.40 1.67
C ILE A 144 6.24 3.29 0.80
N LEU A 145 6.47 4.61 0.90
CA LEU A 145 5.76 5.61 0.13
C LEU A 145 6.64 6.05 -1.05
N VAL A 146 6.19 5.81 -2.28
CA VAL A 146 6.81 6.38 -3.48
C VAL A 146 6.05 7.66 -3.82
N SER A 147 6.75 8.79 -3.83
CA SER A 147 6.15 10.09 -4.12
C SER A 147 7.18 11.06 -4.69
N HIS A 148 6.72 11.99 -5.51
CA HIS A 148 7.49 13.15 -5.97
C HIS A 148 7.18 14.42 -5.16
N SER A 149 6.24 14.36 -4.22
CA SER A 149 5.88 15.47 -3.35
C SER A 149 6.82 15.57 -2.16
N MET A 150 7.72 16.56 -2.17
CA MET A 150 8.64 16.80 -1.06
C MET A 150 7.92 17.19 0.23
N GLU A 151 6.78 17.86 0.14
CA GLU A 151 5.95 18.24 1.28
C GLU A 151 5.38 17.02 1.99
N ASP A 152 4.78 16.06 1.24
CA ASP A 152 4.25 14.83 1.79
C ASP A 152 5.35 13.99 2.45
N VAL A 153 6.49 13.86 1.75
CA VAL A 153 7.63 13.11 2.24
C VAL A 153 8.18 13.71 3.54
N ALA A 154 8.36 15.05 3.59
CA ALA A 154 8.86 15.71 4.80
C ALA A 154 7.95 15.53 6.03
N LYS A 155 6.63 15.50 5.82
CA LYS A 155 5.63 15.43 6.90
C LYS A 155 5.37 14.01 7.42
N TYR A 156 5.41 13.01 6.56
CA TYR A 156 4.86 11.69 6.87
C TYR A 156 5.88 10.56 7.01
N VAL A 157 7.14 10.76 6.56
CA VAL A 157 8.14 9.69 6.59
C VAL A 157 9.24 9.94 7.61
N ASN A 158 9.90 8.87 8.06
CA ASN A 158 11.03 8.93 8.99
C ASN A 158 12.38 8.61 8.33
N ARG A 159 12.39 8.14 7.09
CA ARG A 159 13.57 7.87 6.26
C ARG A 159 13.25 8.17 4.81
N ILE A 160 14.17 8.76 4.08
CA ILE A 160 14.03 9.10 2.68
C ILE A 160 15.16 8.45 1.89
N MET A 161 14.80 7.80 0.80
CA MET A 161 15.70 7.35 -0.25
C MET A 161 15.43 8.19 -1.50
N VAL A 162 16.40 8.98 -1.95
CA VAL A 162 16.29 9.80 -3.15
C VAL A 162 16.92 9.07 -4.33
N MET A 163 16.10 8.82 -5.35
CA MET A 163 16.52 8.17 -6.59
C MET A 163 16.64 9.20 -7.72
N ASN A 164 17.71 9.10 -8.52
CA ASN A 164 17.89 9.85 -9.76
C ASN A 164 18.49 8.96 -10.83
N ASP A 165 17.85 8.87 -11.98
CA ASP A 165 18.28 8.03 -13.13
C ASP A 165 18.64 6.59 -12.73
N GLY A 166 17.85 5.99 -11.84
CA GLY A 166 18.06 4.62 -11.36
C GLY A 166 19.17 4.46 -10.33
N VAL A 167 19.79 5.57 -9.88
CA VAL A 167 20.86 5.58 -8.88
C VAL A 167 20.33 6.12 -7.55
N LEU A 168 20.67 5.44 -6.44
CA LEU A 168 20.41 5.92 -5.10
C LEU A 168 21.38 7.06 -4.76
N MET A 169 20.86 8.29 -4.67
CA MET A 169 21.65 9.49 -4.41
C MET A 169 21.79 9.78 -2.91
N TYR A 170 20.71 9.61 -2.17
CA TYR A 170 20.68 9.86 -0.73
C TYR A 170 19.83 8.81 -0.03
N ASP A 171 20.19 8.50 1.22
CA ASP A 171 19.46 7.63 2.12
C ASP A 171 19.66 8.12 3.55
N ASP A 172 18.73 8.94 4.04
CA ASP A 172 18.83 9.59 5.34
C ASP A 172 17.45 10.00 5.89
N THR A 173 17.46 10.62 7.05
CA THR A 173 16.26 11.22 7.65
C THR A 173 15.82 12.48 6.91
N PRO A 174 14.53 12.84 6.93
CA PRO A 174 14.05 14.09 6.34
C PRO A 174 14.83 15.32 6.83
N LYS A 175 15.14 15.36 8.11
CA LYS A 175 15.87 16.48 8.73
C LYS A 175 17.24 16.71 8.08
N HIS A 176 17.99 15.66 7.82
CA HIS A 176 19.33 15.77 7.21
C HIS A 176 19.24 16.10 5.72
N ILE A 177 18.33 15.47 4.99
CA ILE A 177 18.17 15.72 3.57
C ILE A 177 17.74 17.17 3.31
N PHE A 178 16.75 17.70 4.04
CA PHE A 178 16.27 19.06 3.85
C PHE A 178 17.18 20.14 4.47
N ALA A 179 18.04 19.82 5.44
CA ALA A 179 19.01 20.76 5.99
C ALA A 179 20.19 21.05 5.05
N GLY A 180 20.54 20.10 4.17
CA GLY A 180 21.61 20.25 3.19
C GLY A 180 21.28 21.10 1.96
N TYR A 181 20.02 21.53 1.80
CA TYR A 181 19.54 22.37 0.68
C TYR A 181 19.34 23.84 1.06
N ARG A 182 20.07 24.37 2.03
CA ARG A 182 20.13 25.81 2.34
C ARG A 182 21.34 26.46 1.72
#